data_40e94f67ea7b69c92ec3ff08ca91316b
#
_entry.id   40e94f67ea7b69c92ec3ff08ca91316b
#
_cell.length_a   1.000
_cell.length_b   1.000
_cell.length_c   1.000
_cell.angle_alpha   90.00
_cell.angle_beta   90.00
_cell.angle_gamma   90.00
#
_symmetry.space_group_name_H-M   'P 1'
#
loop_
_entity.id
_entity.type
_entity.pdbx_description
1 polymer ?
#
loop_
_entity_poly.entity_id
_entity_poly.type
_entity_poly.pdbx_seq_one_letter_code
_entity_poly.pdbx_strand_id
1 'polypeptide(L)'
;DRILKIRSRFMNPEEEAGIDLEHEVEHLLIHWCAKETLFKIIGQEGVDFQKHLHVNPFPYLSSGTFKGRETRTEACREYELAYQVTPDYVLTWLK
;
A
#
# COMPACT_ATOMS: atom_id res chain seq x y z
N ASP A 1 10.30 10.11 11.40
CA ASP A 1 9.06 10.33 10.66
C ASP A 1 7.96 9.42 11.19
N ARG A 2 6.72 9.92 11.22
CA ARG A 2 5.58 9.20 11.77
C ARG A 2 5.32 7.87 11.06
N ILE A 3 5.50 7.83 9.73
CA ILE A 3 5.24 6.62 8.96
C ILE A 3 6.14 5.46 9.41
N LEU A 4 7.35 5.76 9.83
CA LEU A 4 8.28 4.75 10.33
C LEU A 4 7.80 4.15 11.64
N LYS A 5 7.11 4.95 12.47
CA LYS A 5 6.63 4.51 13.78
C LYS A 5 5.39 3.61 13.67
N ILE A 6 4.56 3.82 12.64
CA ILE A 6 3.30 3.09 12.51
C ILE A 6 3.36 1.97 11.47
N ARG A 7 4.51 1.75 10.85
CA ARG A 7 4.64 0.79 9.75
C ARG A 7 4.13 -0.62 10.11
N SER A 8 4.32 -1.05 11.33
CA SER A 8 3.88 -2.37 11.77
C SER A 8 2.36 -2.51 11.80
N ARG A 9 1.62 -1.41 11.71
CA ARG A 9 0.15 -1.45 11.71
C ARG A 9 -0.43 -1.74 10.34
N PHE A 10 0.34 -1.54 9.27
CA PHE A 10 -0.16 -1.73 7.91
C PHE A 10 0.74 -2.57 7.02
N MET A 11 1.99 -2.82 7.39
CA MET A 11 2.93 -3.60 6.59
C MET A 11 3.01 -5.04 7.08
N ASN A 12 3.00 -5.99 6.16
CA ASN A 12 3.26 -7.39 6.49
C ASN A 12 4.73 -7.73 6.15
N PRO A 13 5.25 -8.89 6.61
CA PRO A 13 6.67 -9.23 6.41
C PRO A 13 7.09 -9.29 4.95
N GLU A 14 6.24 -9.74 4.05
CA GLU A 14 6.55 -9.81 2.63
C GLU A 14 6.70 -8.42 2.04
N GLU A 15 5.82 -7.51 2.40
CA GLU A 15 5.89 -6.12 1.96
C GLU A 15 7.12 -5.43 2.53
N GLU A 16 7.45 -5.68 3.80
CA GLU A 16 8.64 -5.10 4.43
C GLU A 16 9.92 -5.51 3.72
N ALA A 17 9.99 -6.76 3.29
CA ALA A 17 11.18 -7.28 2.61
C ALA A 17 11.44 -6.57 1.26
N GLY A 18 10.41 -6.00 0.65
CA GLY A 18 10.52 -5.32 -0.64
C GLY A 18 10.76 -3.81 -0.56
N ILE A 19 10.90 -3.25 0.64
CA ILE A 19 11.08 -1.80 0.81
C ILE A 19 12.49 -1.38 0.36
N ASP A 20 12.56 -0.33 -0.47
CA ASP A 20 13.80 0.30 -0.88
C ASP A 20 14.32 1.17 0.27
N LEU A 21 15.43 0.77 0.87
CA LEU A 21 15.96 1.44 2.05
C LEU A 21 16.48 2.85 1.77
N GLU A 22 16.85 3.15 0.52
CA GLU A 22 17.25 4.50 0.14
C GLU A 22 16.06 5.45 0.05
N HIS A 23 14.85 4.91 -0.12
CA HIS A 23 13.62 5.69 -0.23
C HIS A 23 12.56 5.13 0.72
N GLU A 24 12.99 4.77 1.93
CA GLU A 24 12.16 4.05 2.88
C GLU A 24 10.86 4.77 3.20
N VAL A 25 10.91 6.06 3.51
CA VAL A 25 9.73 6.83 3.87
C VAL A 25 8.76 6.92 2.70
N GLU A 26 9.25 7.27 1.52
CA GLU A 26 8.43 7.43 0.33
C GLU A 26 7.79 6.09 -0.07
N HIS A 27 8.56 5.00 -0.02
CA HIS A 27 8.06 3.68 -0.36
C HIS A 27 6.96 3.24 0.62
N LEU A 28 7.17 3.47 1.91
CA LEU A 28 6.15 3.20 2.93
C LEU A 28 4.89 4.03 2.71
N LEU A 29 5.05 5.30 2.30
CA LEU A 29 3.90 6.16 2.02
C LEU A 29 3.08 5.64 0.84
N ILE A 30 3.73 5.08 -0.19
CA ILE A 30 3.01 4.46 -1.29
C ILE A 30 2.15 3.30 -0.76
N HIS A 31 2.73 2.43 0.07
CA HIS A 31 1.99 1.32 0.68
C HIS A 31 0.81 1.81 1.51
N TRP A 32 1.04 2.82 2.34
CA TRP A 32 -0.02 3.39 3.17
C TRP A 32 -1.17 3.94 2.33
N CYS A 33 -0.84 4.76 1.32
CA CYS A 33 -1.85 5.34 0.43
C CYS A 33 -2.60 4.26 -0.35
N ALA A 34 -1.89 3.22 -0.81
CA ALA A 34 -2.50 2.11 -1.52
C ALA A 34 -3.52 1.39 -0.64
N LYS A 35 -3.17 1.13 0.62
CA LYS A 35 -4.06 0.44 1.54
C LYS A 35 -5.27 1.30 1.93
N GLU A 36 -5.10 2.61 2.04
CA GLU A 36 -6.23 3.50 2.22
C GLU A 36 -7.18 3.47 1.01
N THR A 37 -6.61 3.46 -0.20
CA THR A 37 -7.40 3.36 -1.43
C THR A 37 -8.20 2.05 -1.45
N LEU A 38 -7.56 0.93 -1.14
CA LEU A 38 -8.24 -0.36 -1.07
C LEU A 38 -9.32 -0.38 0.00
N PHE A 39 -9.04 0.19 1.16
CA PHE A 39 -10.00 0.27 2.24
C PHE A 39 -11.29 0.99 1.82
N LYS A 40 -11.14 2.10 1.12
CA LYS A 40 -12.30 2.87 0.62
C LYS A 40 -13.10 2.11 -0.43
N ILE A 41 -12.41 1.37 -1.30
CA ILE A 41 -13.06 0.57 -2.34
C ILE A 41 -13.88 -0.56 -1.73
N ILE A 42 -13.33 -1.25 -0.74
CA ILE A 42 -14.00 -2.39 -0.11
C ILE A 42 -15.27 -1.96 0.62
N GLY A 43 -15.23 -0.83 1.32
CA GLY A 43 -16.38 -0.30 2.04
C GLY A 43 -16.89 -1.20 3.16
N GLN A 44 -16.03 -2.03 3.75
CA GLN A 44 -16.38 -2.94 4.84
C GLN A 44 -15.84 -2.43 6.17
N GLU A 45 -16.53 -2.80 7.25
CA GLU A 45 -16.03 -2.55 8.61
C GLU A 45 -15.06 -3.66 9.03
N GLY A 46 -14.25 -3.37 10.04
CA GLY A 46 -13.35 -4.36 10.62
C GLY A 46 -12.22 -4.78 9.71
N VAL A 47 -11.76 -3.88 8.83
CA VAL A 47 -10.63 -4.15 7.95
C VAL A 47 -9.33 -3.89 8.70
N ASP A 48 -8.47 -4.92 8.76
CA ASP A 48 -7.12 -4.81 9.30
C ASP A 48 -6.16 -4.54 8.13
N PHE A 49 -5.50 -3.40 8.14
CA PHE A 49 -4.63 -2.99 7.04
C PHE A 49 -3.46 -3.95 6.82
N GLN A 50 -2.96 -4.56 7.90
CA GLN A 50 -1.86 -5.52 7.78
C GLN A 50 -2.33 -6.89 7.29
N LYS A 51 -3.45 -7.37 7.80
CA LYS A 51 -3.94 -8.74 7.53
C LYS A 51 -4.82 -8.84 6.30
N HIS A 52 -5.63 -7.83 6.04
CA HIS A 52 -6.65 -7.89 4.99
C HIS A 52 -6.27 -7.17 3.71
N LEU A 53 -5.30 -6.27 3.75
CA LEU A 53 -4.89 -5.49 2.58
C LEU A 53 -3.46 -5.87 2.22
N HIS A 54 -3.27 -6.30 0.97
CA HIS A 54 -1.98 -6.79 0.50
C HIS A 54 -1.56 -6.03 -0.75
N VAL A 55 -0.31 -5.62 -0.79
CA VAL A 55 0.30 -4.95 -1.93
C VAL A 55 1.44 -5.84 -2.41
N ASN A 56 1.40 -6.23 -3.68
CA ASN A 56 2.51 -7.00 -4.25
C ASN A 56 3.78 -6.15 -4.26
N PRO A 57 4.94 -6.74 -3.94
CA PRO A 57 6.20 -6.01 -3.99
C PRO A 57 6.41 -5.37 -5.35
N PHE A 58 6.92 -4.15 -5.36
CA PHE A 58 7.21 -3.40 -6.57
C PHE A 58 8.46 -2.56 -6.34
N PRO A 59 9.26 -2.30 -7.41
CA PRO A 59 10.43 -1.44 -7.26
C PRO A 59 10.00 0.01 -7.03
N TYR A 60 10.77 0.73 -6.20
CA TYR A 60 10.48 2.14 -5.96
C TYR A 60 10.87 2.96 -7.19
N LEU A 61 9.89 3.69 -7.73
CA LEU A 61 10.06 4.63 -8.84
C LEU A 61 9.25 5.88 -8.53
N SER A 62 9.43 6.93 -9.31
CA SER A 62 8.63 8.15 -9.14
C SER A 62 7.18 7.98 -9.59
N SER A 63 6.92 6.98 -10.44
CA SER A 63 5.57 6.61 -10.85
C SER A 63 5.58 5.18 -11.35
N GLY A 64 4.42 4.54 -11.34
CA GLY A 64 4.28 3.18 -11.83
C GLY A 64 2.95 2.58 -11.44
N THR A 65 2.87 1.26 -11.56
CA THR A 65 1.69 0.50 -11.18
C THR A 65 2.08 -0.72 -10.35
N PHE A 66 1.15 -1.22 -9.57
CA PHE A 66 1.30 -2.46 -8.83
C PHE A 66 -0.07 -3.06 -8.58
N LYS A 67 -0.08 -4.30 -8.12
CA LYS A 67 -1.33 -4.97 -7.78
C LYS A 67 -1.52 -5.02 -6.28
N GLY A 68 -2.78 -4.79 -5.86
CA GLY A 68 -3.20 -4.95 -4.49
C GLY A 68 -4.34 -5.94 -4.41
N ARG A 69 -4.52 -6.53 -3.24
CA ARG A 69 -5.52 -7.56 -3.02
C ARG A 69 -6.14 -7.38 -1.65
N GLU A 70 -7.43 -7.65 -1.54
CA GLU A 70 -8.11 -7.67 -0.25
C GLU A 70 -8.49 -9.11 0.10
N THR A 71 -8.38 -9.45 1.39
CA THR A 71 -8.79 -10.75 1.91
C THR A 71 -9.86 -10.61 2.99
N ARG A 72 -10.45 -9.41 3.11
CA ARG A 72 -11.51 -9.13 4.08
C ARG A 72 -12.83 -9.77 3.67
N THR A 73 -13.08 -9.89 2.36
CA THR A 73 -14.29 -10.51 1.82
C THR A 73 -13.96 -11.87 1.21
N GLU A 74 -14.98 -12.70 1.01
CA GLU A 74 -14.80 -14.00 0.39
C GLU A 74 -14.37 -13.90 -1.08
N ALA A 75 -14.66 -12.76 -1.73
CA ALA A 75 -14.29 -12.54 -3.12
C ALA A 75 -12.78 -12.43 -3.30
N CYS A 76 -12.05 -11.98 -2.29
CA CYS A 76 -10.59 -11.80 -2.34
C CYS A 76 -10.16 -11.08 -3.61
N ARG A 77 -10.78 -9.93 -3.88
CA ARG A 77 -10.58 -9.22 -5.15
C ARG A 77 -9.19 -8.63 -5.28
N GLU A 78 -8.68 -8.68 -6.50
CA GLU A 78 -7.41 -8.08 -6.88
C GLU A 78 -7.69 -6.81 -7.68
N TYR A 79 -6.85 -5.79 -7.45
CA TYR A 79 -6.97 -4.50 -8.12
C TYR A 79 -5.62 -4.08 -8.65
N GLU A 80 -5.62 -3.34 -9.76
CA GLU A 80 -4.42 -2.67 -10.23
C GLU A 80 -4.48 -1.21 -9.81
N LEU A 81 -3.40 -0.74 -9.17
CA LEU A 81 -3.28 0.64 -8.70
C LEU A 81 -2.12 1.32 -9.40
N ALA A 82 -2.24 2.61 -9.57
CA ALA A 82 -1.16 3.45 -10.05
C ALA A 82 -0.69 4.34 -8.91
N TYR A 83 0.57 4.79 -8.99
CA TYR A 83 1.12 5.70 -7.99
C TYR A 83 2.00 6.76 -8.63
N GLN A 84 2.12 7.89 -7.94
CA GLN A 84 3.02 8.95 -8.31
C GLN A 84 3.62 9.56 -7.04
N VAL A 85 4.93 9.78 -7.05
CA VAL A 85 5.67 10.40 -5.97
C VAL A 85 6.26 11.71 -6.48
N THR A 86 6.01 12.78 -5.75
CA THR A 86 6.61 14.09 -6.01
C THR A 86 7.26 14.59 -4.74
N PRO A 87 8.07 15.68 -4.78
CA PRO A 87 8.62 16.25 -3.55
C PRO A 87 7.56 16.68 -2.53
N ASP A 88 6.33 16.95 -3.00
CA ASP A 88 5.28 17.50 -2.15
C ASP A 88 4.25 16.47 -1.70
N TYR A 89 4.09 15.35 -2.44
CA TYR A 89 3.04 14.37 -2.10
C TYR A 89 3.31 12.99 -2.70
N VAL A 90 2.59 12.01 -2.14
CA VAL A 90 2.47 10.67 -2.71
C VAL A 90 1.00 10.45 -3.03
N LEU A 91 0.71 9.98 -4.22
CA LEU A 91 -0.65 9.77 -4.69
C LEU A 91 -0.80 8.34 -5.22
N THR A 92 -1.89 7.68 -4.85
CA THR A 92 -2.29 6.39 -5.43
C THR A 92 -3.74 6.46 -5.87
N TRP A 93 -4.06 5.70 -6.91
CA TRP A 93 -5.43 5.64 -7.41
C TRP A 93 -5.68 4.29 -8.08
N LEU A 94 -6.97 3.93 -8.15
CA LEU A 94 -7.39 2.73 -8.85
C LEU A 94 -7.24 2.96 -10.34
N LYS A 95 -6.57 2.06 -10.99
CA LYS A 95 -6.35 2.16 -12.42
C LYS A 95 -7.51 1.59 -13.25
#